data_f1f3ff3be45945e98ccf96675f07be5a
#
_entry.id   f1f3ff3be45945e98ccf96675f07be5a
#
_cell.length_a   1.000
_cell.length_b   1.000
_cell.length_c   1.000
_cell.angle_alpha   90.00
_cell.angle_beta   90.00
_cell.angle_gamma   90.00
#
_symmetry.space_group_name_H-M   'P 1'
#
loop_
_entity.id
_entity.type
_entity.pdbx_description
1 polymer ?
#
loop_
_entity_poly.entity_id
_entity_poly.type
_entity_poly.pdbx_seq_one_letter_code
_entity_poly.pdbx_strand_id
1 'polypeptide(L)'
;MKQYFDLSGNNTTVRNEVLAGLTTFLTMSYIIFVNPSILSQTGMSYSSVFIATCVAASIGTLIMGVYARLPFAQAPGMGLNAFFTFTVVFGLGYSWQQGLAIVFLSGVLFLLLTLTGVRRLIIESIPGFLKFAIAPGIGLFIALIGLNNAEIIDMNQGPIIDLILNNQPFDKEVLITEVQSAGPQILQLGSISNPSVALAIIGFILLTILMVKKVPAAMIWSVVITTIIGVPLGVTEIPDSYNFQELSISPTAFQLDIVGLFSASNSILSVIVVIISFTLVDLLDTLGTLLGTASKGDMLDNEGNLPNMDKALLADATATTVGSLLGTSSVTTYIESGAGVIAGGRTGLTSLTTGVLFLAAIFLAPIAGVVPVAATSPILIMVGILMMEGVKKIDLSRLEVAIPSVVLIMMMPFTYSIANGIAFGIILYVIIMIVQGQRRQINTVLVVLALLFMLKYMLV
;
A
#
# COMPACT_ATOMS: atom_id res chain seq x y z
N MET A 1 -6.25 11.84 -31.38
CA MET A 1 -6.02 10.67 -30.50
C MET A 1 -4.96 9.71 -31.04
N LYS A 2 -5.15 9.09 -32.23
CA LYS A 2 -4.17 8.16 -32.80
C LYS A 2 -2.75 8.73 -32.92
N GLN A 3 -2.63 9.97 -33.38
CA GLN A 3 -1.37 10.68 -33.57
C GLN A 3 -0.73 11.15 -32.24
N TYR A 4 -1.56 11.52 -31.24
CA TYR A 4 -1.08 11.96 -29.93
C TYR A 4 -0.40 10.85 -29.15
N PHE A 5 -0.94 9.62 -29.20
CA PHE A 5 -0.41 8.44 -28.52
C PHE A 5 0.54 7.61 -29.37
N ASP A 6 0.80 8.03 -30.63
CA ASP A 6 1.66 7.31 -31.57
C ASP A 6 1.37 5.80 -31.62
N LEU A 7 0.09 5.46 -31.88
CA LEU A 7 -0.35 4.06 -31.90
C LEU A 7 0.36 3.24 -32.98
N SER A 8 0.69 3.87 -34.12
CA SER A 8 1.41 3.22 -35.21
C SER A 8 2.88 2.95 -34.85
N GLY A 9 3.54 3.91 -34.23
CA GLY A 9 4.94 3.76 -33.79
C GLY A 9 5.08 2.69 -32.68
N ASN A 10 4.05 2.50 -31.86
CA ASN A 10 4.01 1.49 -30.82
C ASN A 10 3.34 0.15 -31.26
N ASN A 11 3.13 -0.06 -32.56
CA ASN A 11 2.55 -1.29 -33.14
C ASN A 11 1.24 -1.75 -32.44
N THR A 12 0.37 -0.80 -32.08
CA THR A 12 -0.88 -1.07 -31.38
C THR A 12 -2.08 -0.46 -32.07
N THR A 13 -3.27 -0.79 -31.60
CA THR A 13 -4.55 -0.28 -32.13
C THR A 13 -5.42 0.26 -30.98
N VAL A 14 -6.37 1.16 -31.31
CA VAL A 14 -7.33 1.65 -30.31
C VAL A 14 -8.04 0.51 -29.59
N ARG A 15 -8.42 -0.54 -30.32
CA ARG A 15 -9.10 -1.69 -29.75
C ARG A 15 -8.22 -2.41 -28.71
N ASN A 16 -6.95 -2.66 -29.06
CA ASN A 16 -6.02 -3.33 -28.15
C ASN A 16 -5.77 -2.49 -26.89
N GLU A 17 -5.58 -1.19 -27.06
CA GLU A 17 -5.37 -0.27 -25.92
C GLU A 17 -6.60 -0.23 -24.99
N VAL A 18 -7.81 -0.19 -25.53
CA VAL A 18 -9.06 -0.20 -24.74
C VAL A 18 -9.23 -1.56 -24.02
N LEU A 19 -8.96 -2.68 -24.70
CA LEU A 19 -9.01 -4.00 -24.05
C LEU A 19 -7.94 -4.14 -22.97
N ALA A 20 -6.74 -3.63 -23.20
CA ALA A 20 -5.68 -3.60 -22.22
C ALA A 20 -6.05 -2.74 -20.99
N GLY A 21 -6.66 -1.57 -21.21
CA GLY A 21 -7.15 -0.70 -20.14
C GLY A 21 -8.26 -1.36 -19.32
N LEU A 22 -9.19 -2.05 -19.97
CA LEU A 22 -10.22 -2.84 -19.28
C LEU A 22 -9.58 -3.97 -18.45
N THR A 23 -8.57 -4.67 -19.01
CA THR A 23 -7.83 -5.72 -18.28
C THR A 23 -7.13 -5.16 -17.06
N THR A 24 -6.45 -4.02 -17.19
CA THR A 24 -5.81 -3.33 -16.06
C THR A 24 -6.83 -2.98 -14.98
N PHE A 25 -7.94 -2.32 -15.38
CA PHE A 25 -8.99 -1.96 -14.43
C PHE A 25 -9.53 -3.19 -13.68
N LEU A 26 -9.88 -4.26 -14.39
CA LEU A 26 -10.44 -5.45 -13.77
C LEU A 26 -9.46 -6.15 -12.80
N THR A 27 -8.15 -6.09 -13.09
CA THR A 27 -7.16 -6.71 -12.21
C THR A 27 -6.89 -5.90 -10.95
N MET A 28 -7.06 -4.57 -10.98
CA MET A 28 -6.78 -3.70 -9.84
C MET A 28 -8.05 -3.11 -9.19
N SER A 29 -9.25 -3.38 -9.72
CA SER A 29 -10.52 -2.81 -9.21
C SER A 29 -10.85 -3.22 -7.78
N TYR A 30 -10.23 -4.28 -7.24
CA TYR A 30 -10.36 -4.66 -5.84
C TYR A 30 -9.99 -3.52 -4.87
N ILE A 31 -9.12 -2.59 -5.29
CA ILE A 31 -8.66 -1.48 -4.45
C ILE A 31 -9.79 -0.55 -4.03
N ILE A 32 -10.86 -0.44 -4.85
CA ILE A 32 -12.01 0.40 -4.52
C ILE A 32 -12.76 -0.09 -3.28
N PHE A 33 -12.61 -1.35 -2.91
CA PHE A 33 -13.16 -1.94 -1.69
C PHE A 33 -12.12 -2.03 -0.58
N VAL A 34 -10.89 -2.41 -0.92
CA VAL A 34 -9.82 -2.67 0.07
C VAL A 34 -9.29 -1.38 0.67
N ASN A 35 -9.10 -0.31 -0.11
CA ASN A 35 -8.61 0.95 0.43
C ASN A 35 -9.58 1.56 1.46
N PRO A 36 -10.90 1.69 1.18
CA PRO A 36 -11.84 2.15 2.19
C PRO A 36 -11.89 1.24 3.43
N SER A 37 -11.79 -0.08 3.25
CA SER A 37 -11.77 -1.04 4.36
C SER A 37 -10.59 -0.84 5.31
N ILE A 38 -9.42 -0.41 4.81
CA ILE A 38 -8.25 -0.12 5.63
C ILE A 38 -8.35 1.26 6.27
N LEU A 39 -8.62 2.30 5.48
CA LEU A 39 -8.60 3.68 5.97
C LEU A 39 -9.77 3.98 6.91
N SER A 40 -10.94 3.36 6.73
CA SER A 40 -12.10 3.57 7.62
C SER A 40 -11.85 3.11 9.05
N GLN A 41 -10.91 2.20 9.29
CA GLN A 41 -10.50 1.81 10.64
C GLN A 41 -9.98 2.98 11.47
N THR A 42 -9.46 4.03 10.80
CA THR A 42 -8.97 5.26 11.47
C THR A 42 -10.09 6.24 11.84
N GLY A 43 -11.36 5.90 11.59
CA GLY A 43 -12.52 6.77 11.79
C GLY A 43 -12.91 7.60 10.54
N MET A 44 -12.26 7.38 9.40
CA MET A 44 -12.68 7.98 8.13
C MET A 44 -13.97 7.32 7.62
N SER A 45 -14.86 8.11 7.00
CA SER A 45 -16.08 7.57 6.39
C SER A 45 -15.75 6.63 5.23
N TYR A 46 -16.24 5.38 5.29
CA TYR A 46 -16.01 4.37 4.26
C TYR A 46 -16.46 4.85 2.88
N SER A 47 -17.69 5.38 2.77
CA SER A 47 -18.25 5.87 1.49
C SER A 47 -17.46 7.04 0.92
N SER A 48 -17.00 7.96 1.78
CA SER A 48 -16.19 9.10 1.35
C SER A 48 -14.81 8.66 0.85
N VAL A 49 -14.17 7.72 1.54
CA VAL A 49 -12.88 7.13 1.11
C VAL A 49 -13.05 6.33 -0.19
N PHE A 50 -14.18 5.62 -0.37
CA PHE A 50 -14.48 4.92 -1.62
C PHE A 50 -14.50 5.89 -2.82
N ILE A 51 -15.23 7.00 -2.69
CA ILE A 51 -15.29 8.03 -3.74
C ILE A 51 -13.91 8.66 -3.94
N ALA A 52 -13.22 9.02 -2.85
CA ALA A 52 -11.86 9.56 -2.90
C ALA A 52 -10.90 8.60 -3.63
N THR A 53 -11.01 7.30 -3.38
CA THR A 53 -10.22 6.25 -4.06
C THR A 53 -10.47 6.26 -5.56
N CYS A 54 -11.73 6.23 -5.97
CA CYS A 54 -12.10 6.22 -7.39
C CYS A 54 -11.63 7.49 -8.11
N VAL A 55 -11.85 8.66 -7.50
CA VAL A 55 -11.47 9.96 -8.10
C VAL A 55 -9.94 10.11 -8.15
N ALA A 56 -9.24 9.79 -7.07
CA ALA A 56 -7.79 9.90 -7.01
C ALA A 56 -7.10 8.92 -7.97
N ALA A 57 -7.57 7.66 -8.02
CA ALA A 57 -7.07 6.66 -8.97
C ALA A 57 -7.32 7.11 -10.43
N SER A 58 -8.49 7.67 -10.71
CA SER A 58 -8.78 8.22 -12.04
C SER A 58 -7.84 9.37 -12.38
N ILE A 59 -7.72 10.38 -11.53
CA ILE A 59 -6.87 11.57 -11.80
C ILE A 59 -5.42 11.13 -12.01
N GLY A 60 -4.85 10.34 -11.12
CA GLY A 60 -3.48 9.84 -11.24
C GLY A 60 -3.26 9.06 -12.54
N THR A 61 -4.17 8.12 -12.83
CA THR A 61 -4.09 7.30 -14.05
C THR A 61 -4.27 8.14 -15.32
N LEU A 62 -5.15 9.15 -15.32
CA LEU A 62 -5.31 10.06 -16.44
C LEU A 62 -4.07 10.93 -16.66
N ILE A 63 -3.45 11.45 -15.59
CA ILE A 63 -2.17 12.19 -15.68
C ILE A 63 -1.08 11.27 -16.24
N MET A 64 -0.97 10.04 -15.78
CA MET A 64 -0.03 9.04 -16.32
C MET A 64 -0.26 8.81 -17.81
N GLY A 65 -1.51 8.67 -18.23
CA GLY A 65 -1.89 8.44 -19.63
C GLY A 65 -1.64 9.65 -20.53
N VAL A 66 -2.04 10.84 -20.08
CA VAL A 66 -1.94 12.06 -20.90
C VAL A 66 -0.53 12.64 -20.88
N TYR A 67 0.05 12.82 -19.70
CA TYR A 67 1.32 13.51 -19.53
C TYR A 67 2.52 12.60 -19.76
N ALA A 68 2.59 11.44 -19.12
CA ALA A 68 3.68 10.50 -19.30
C ALA A 68 3.51 9.63 -20.56
N ARG A 69 2.28 9.48 -21.07
CA ARG A 69 1.92 8.64 -22.23
C ARG A 69 2.26 7.16 -22.04
N LEU A 70 2.18 6.67 -20.80
CA LEU A 70 2.51 5.30 -20.44
C LEU A 70 1.23 4.51 -20.10
N PRO A 71 1.21 3.18 -20.33
CA PRO A 71 0.04 2.32 -20.11
C PRO A 71 -0.07 1.85 -18.65
N PHE A 72 0.29 2.69 -17.69
CA PHE A 72 0.28 2.32 -16.27
C PHE A 72 -0.85 3.02 -15.52
N ALA A 73 -1.52 2.28 -14.66
CA ALA A 73 -2.57 2.79 -13.81
C ALA A 73 -2.05 3.08 -12.40
N GLN A 74 -2.67 4.05 -11.77
CA GLN A 74 -2.35 4.50 -10.42
C GLN A 74 -3.59 4.39 -9.53
N ALA A 75 -3.37 4.02 -8.27
CA ALA A 75 -4.40 3.99 -7.24
C ALA A 75 -3.75 4.09 -5.85
N PRO A 76 -4.53 4.26 -4.76
CA PRO A 76 -3.97 4.26 -3.41
C PRO A 76 -3.14 3.00 -3.12
N GLY A 77 -1.86 3.19 -2.76
CA GLY A 77 -0.89 2.11 -2.60
C GLY A 77 -1.13 1.29 -1.34
N MET A 78 -1.26 -0.04 -1.47
CA MET A 78 -1.61 -0.93 -0.35
C MET A 78 -0.63 -0.84 0.82
N GLY A 79 0.68 -0.80 0.55
CA GLY A 79 1.71 -0.66 1.57
C GLY A 79 1.63 0.69 2.29
N LEU A 80 1.39 1.76 1.54
CA LEU A 80 1.27 3.11 2.08
C LEU A 80 -0.04 3.31 2.84
N ASN A 81 -1.14 2.65 2.43
CA ASN A 81 -2.40 2.60 3.19
C ASN A 81 -2.19 1.95 4.56
N ALA A 82 -1.48 0.82 4.58
CA ALA A 82 -1.13 0.13 5.81
C ALA A 82 -0.21 0.99 6.69
N PHE A 83 0.78 1.65 6.11
CA PHE A 83 1.65 2.59 6.83
C PHE A 83 0.87 3.78 7.41
N PHE A 84 -0.06 4.35 6.65
CA PHE A 84 -0.96 5.40 7.10
C PHE A 84 -1.78 4.94 8.31
N THR A 85 -2.50 3.84 8.17
CA THR A 85 -3.45 3.39 9.20
C THR A 85 -2.74 2.86 10.44
N PHE A 86 -1.85 1.90 10.25
CA PHE A 86 -1.30 1.14 11.38
C PHE A 86 -0.07 1.78 12.00
N THR A 87 0.77 2.43 11.21
CA THR A 87 1.96 3.08 11.77
C THR A 87 1.67 4.52 12.18
N VAL A 88 1.08 5.34 11.29
CA VAL A 88 0.92 6.78 11.56
C VAL A 88 -0.24 7.02 12.52
N VAL A 89 -1.44 6.50 12.22
CA VAL A 89 -2.60 6.78 13.05
C VAL A 89 -2.57 5.96 14.34
N PHE A 90 -2.52 4.63 14.25
CA PHE A 90 -2.58 3.80 15.45
C PHE A 90 -1.26 3.73 16.22
N GLY A 91 -0.13 3.61 15.54
CA GLY A 91 1.18 3.42 16.18
C GLY A 91 1.77 4.70 16.76
N LEU A 92 1.67 5.82 16.06
CA LEU A 92 2.22 7.12 16.49
C LEU A 92 1.16 8.04 17.12
N GLY A 93 -0.13 7.68 17.07
CA GLY A 93 -1.21 8.42 17.72
C GLY A 93 -1.63 9.70 16.97
N TYR A 94 -1.25 9.87 15.71
CA TYR A 94 -1.72 11.00 14.90
C TYR A 94 -3.20 10.81 14.52
N SER A 95 -3.95 11.92 14.44
CA SER A 95 -5.28 11.86 13.83
C SER A 95 -5.18 11.53 12.34
N TRP A 96 -6.24 10.99 11.74
CA TRP A 96 -6.23 10.71 10.30
C TRP A 96 -6.07 12.00 9.46
N GLN A 97 -6.53 13.16 9.97
CA GLN A 97 -6.33 14.46 9.34
C GLN A 97 -4.85 14.86 9.31
N GLN A 98 -4.13 14.61 10.40
CA GLN A 98 -2.68 14.77 10.47
C GLN A 98 -1.96 13.76 9.58
N GLY A 99 -2.47 12.53 9.51
CA GLY A 99 -2.00 11.52 8.58
C GLY A 99 -2.11 11.97 7.11
N LEU A 100 -3.26 12.54 6.72
CA LEU A 100 -3.43 13.12 5.37
C LEU A 100 -2.47 14.30 5.15
N ALA A 101 -2.21 15.13 6.16
CA ALA A 101 -1.23 16.20 6.06
C ALA A 101 0.21 15.67 5.84
N ILE A 102 0.57 14.56 6.50
CA ILE A 102 1.86 13.88 6.27
C ILE A 102 1.95 13.38 4.83
N VAL A 103 0.91 12.71 4.32
CA VAL A 103 0.87 12.22 2.93
C VAL A 103 0.97 13.39 1.94
N PHE A 104 0.25 14.48 2.17
CA PHE A 104 0.33 15.69 1.36
C PHE A 104 1.75 16.25 1.31
N LEU A 105 2.37 16.44 2.47
CA LEU A 105 3.74 16.96 2.57
C LEU A 105 4.76 16.00 1.94
N SER A 106 4.55 14.68 2.04
CA SER A 106 5.40 13.69 1.37
C SER A 106 5.26 13.76 -0.15
N GLY A 107 4.04 13.93 -0.67
CA GLY A 107 3.78 14.12 -2.09
C GLY A 107 4.43 15.41 -2.64
N VAL A 108 4.30 16.53 -1.90
CA VAL A 108 4.98 17.80 -2.24
C VAL A 108 6.50 17.64 -2.22
N LEU A 109 7.05 16.96 -1.19
CA LEU A 109 8.48 16.66 -1.12
C LEU A 109 8.91 15.80 -2.31
N PHE A 110 8.13 14.78 -2.68
CA PHE A 110 8.43 13.94 -3.84
C PHE A 110 8.41 14.75 -5.15
N LEU A 111 7.44 15.67 -5.32
CA LEU A 111 7.43 16.60 -6.45
C LEU A 111 8.70 17.44 -6.51
N LEU A 112 9.11 18.04 -5.40
CA LEU A 112 10.32 18.85 -5.31
C LEU A 112 11.58 18.03 -5.63
N LEU A 113 11.72 16.83 -5.07
CA LEU A 113 12.83 15.93 -5.35
C LEU A 113 12.88 15.50 -6.82
N THR A 114 11.71 15.36 -7.45
CA THR A 114 11.62 14.99 -8.86
C THR A 114 11.99 16.15 -9.77
N LEU A 115 11.51 17.36 -9.49
CA LEU A 115 11.79 18.56 -10.27
C LEU A 115 13.26 19.00 -10.17
N THR A 116 13.88 18.82 -8.98
CA THR A 116 15.29 19.20 -8.75
C THR A 116 16.29 18.13 -9.20
N GLY A 117 15.82 16.93 -9.56
CA GLY A 117 16.69 15.80 -9.91
C GLY A 117 17.41 15.14 -8.71
N VAL A 118 17.23 15.66 -7.49
CA VAL A 118 17.86 15.13 -6.25
C VAL A 118 17.42 13.68 -5.97
N ARG A 119 16.22 13.29 -6.40
CA ARG A 119 15.72 11.92 -6.27
C ARG A 119 16.69 10.89 -6.85
N ARG A 120 17.37 11.20 -7.97
CA ARG A 120 18.32 10.29 -8.61
C ARG A 120 19.48 9.97 -7.67
N LEU A 121 19.96 10.99 -6.96
CA LEU A 121 21.02 10.83 -5.95
C LEU A 121 20.56 9.92 -4.80
N ILE A 122 19.31 10.07 -4.34
CA ILE A 122 18.75 9.23 -3.27
C ILE A 122 18.66 7.78 -3.75
N ILE A 123 18.09 7.56 -4.93
CA ILE A 123 17.91 6.22 -5.51
C ILE A 123 19.24 5.52 -5.72
N GLU A 124 20.22 6.22 -6.31
CA GLU A 124 21.57 5.67 -6.56
C GLU A 124 22.33 5.40 -5.25
N SER A 125 21.99 6.11 -4.17
CA SER A 125 22.60 5.93 -2.86
C SER A 125 22.19 4.64 -2.15
N ILE A 126 20.96 4.16 -2.36
CA ILE A 126 20.45 2.97 -1.69
C ILE A 126 20.92 1.72 -2.46
N PRO A 127 21.60 0.76 -1.79
CA PRO A 127 22.01 -0.49 -2.42
C PRO A 127 20.87 -1.25 -3.07
N GLY A 128 21.12 -1.85 -4.23
CA GLY A 128 20.08 -2.57 -5.00
C GLY A 128 19.36 -3.63 -4.20
N PHE A 129 20.08 -4.40 -3.39
CA PHE A 129 19.48 -5.46 -2.57
C PHE A 129 18.51 -4.94 -1.48
N LEU A 130 18.78 -3.76 -0.90
CA LEU A 130 17.84 -3.13 0.04
C LEU A 130 16.57 -2.66 -0.69
N LYS A 131 16.69 -2.12 -1.91
CA LYS A 131 15.52 -1.79 -2.74
C LYS A 131 14.65 -3.02 -3.01
N PHE A 132 15.29 -4.17 -3.30
CA PHE A 132 14.58 -5.43 -3.51
C PHE A 132 13.99 -6.02 -2.24
N ALA A 133 14.49 -5.65 -1.05
CA ALA A 133 13.98 -6.11 0.24
C ALA A 133 12.72 -5.33 0.70
N ILE A 134 12.54 -4.08 0.24
CA ILE A 134 11.42 -3.23 0.67
C ILE A 134 10.07 -3.85 0.29
N ALA A 135 9.88 -4.24 -0.96
CA ALA A 135 8.62 -4.82 -1.41
C ALA A 135 8.25 -6.11 -0.65
N PRO A 136 9.14 -7.09 -0.45
CA PRO A 136 8.88 -8.24 0.43
C PRO A 136 8.55 -7.86 1.87
N GLY A 137 9.22 -6.89 2.45
CA GLY A 137 8.93 -6.42 3.81
C GLY A 137 7.53 -5.84 3.92
N ILE A 138 7.15 -4.97 2.99
CA ILE A 138 5.79 -4.44 2.87
C ILE A 138 4.80 -5.57 2.62
N GLY A 139 5.13 -6.52 1.74
CA GLY A 139 4.27 -7.67 1.43
C GLY A 139 3.98 -8.53 2.66
N LEU A 140 5.00 -8.86 3.44
CA LEU A 140 4.83 -9.62 4.69
C LEU A 140 4.00 -8.84 5.72
N PHE A 141 4.18 -7.53 5.80
CA PHE A 141 3.39 -6.66 6.66
C PHE A 141 1.92 -6.61 6.25
N ILE A 142 1.62 -6.44 4.95
CA ILE A 142 0.24 -6.45 4.44
C ILE A 142 -0.41 -7.82 4.64
N ALA A 143 0.34 -8.92 4.43
CA ALA A 143 -0.16 -10.27 4.68
C ALA A 143 -0.53 -10.48 6.15
N LEU A 144 0.29 -10.00 7.10
CA LEU A 144 -0.01 -10.04 8.53
C LEU A 144 -1.29 -9.25 8.86
N ILE A 145 -1.45 -8.06 8.29
CA ILE A 145 -2.67 -7.25 8.44
C ILE A 145 -3.88 -8.01 7.87
N GLY A 146 -3.74 -8.62 6.68
CA GLY A 146 -4.79 -9.42 6.09
C GLY A 146 -5.20 -10.61 6.95
N LEU A 147 -4.25 -11.31 7.54
CA LEU A 147 -4.50 -12.42 8.48
C LEU A 147 -5.20 -11.95 9.77
N ASN A 148 -4.83 -10.77 10.28
CA ASN A 148 -5.46 -10.18 11.46
C ASN A 148 -6.87 -9.68 11.14
N ASN A 149 -7.07 -8.94 10.05
CA ASN A 149 -8.40 -8.48 9.63
C ASN A 149 -9.36 -9.63 9.29
N ALA A 150 -8.83 -10.77 8.84
CA ALA A 150 -9.57 -12.02 8.63
C ALA A 150 -9.85 -12.77 9.94
N GLU A 151 -9.32 -12.29 11.08
CA GLU A 151 -9.36 -12.97 12.38
C GLU A 151 -8.76 -14.40 12.33
N ILE A 152 -7.99 -14.73 11.27
CA ILE A 152 -7.27 -16.01 11.16
C ILE A 152 -6.12 -16.05 12.15
N ILE A 153 -5.46 -14.91 12.37
CA ILE A 153 -4.49 -14.69 13.44
C ILE A 153 -5.03 -13.54 14.29
N ASP A 154 -5.11 -13.78 15.59
CA ASP A 154 -5.54 -12.79 16.56
C ASP A 154 -4.37 -12.44 17.49
N MET A 155 -4.32 -11.17 17.93
CA MET A 155 -3.45 -10.79 19.03
C MET A 155 -4.10 -11.23 20.33
N ASN A 156 -3.33 -11.92 21.17
CA ASN A 156 -3.82 -12.40 22.45
C ASN A 156 -4.08 -11.23 23.41
N GLN A 157 -5.15 -10.49 23.15
CA GLN A 157 -5.66 -9.38 24.00
C GLN A 157 -6.75 -9.88 24.98
N GLY A 158 -7.08 -11.17 24.92
CA GLY A 158 -8.21 -11.75 25.65
C GLY A 158 -8.28 -11.35 27.12
N PRO A 159 -7.20 -11.47 27.91
CA PRO A 159 -7.27 -11.12 29.34
C PRO A 159 -7.57 -9.64 29.61
N ILE A 160 -7.12 -8.74 28.75
CA ILE A 160 -7.30 -7.29 28.92
C ILE A 160 -8.71 -6.85 28.48
N ILE A 161 -9.18 -7.42 27.37
CA ILE A 161 -10.49 -7.11 26.80
C ILE A 161 -11.61 -7.66 27.67
N ASP A 162 -11.48 -8.87 28.18
CA ASP A 162 -12.47 -9.47 29.06
C ASP A 162 -12.64 -8.71 30.38
N LEU A 163 -11.57 -8.20 30.94
CA LEU A 163 -11.61 -7.31 32.12
C LEU A 163 -12.30 -5.97 31.84
N ILE A 164 -12.10 -5.37 30.66
CA ILE A 164 -12.72 -4.11 30.27
C ILE A 164 -14.20 -4.30 29.95
N LEU A 165 -14.57 -5.35 29.19
CA LEU A 165 -15.95 -5.59 28.76
C LEU A 165 -16.86 -6.04 29.89
N ASN A 166 -16.34 -6.82 30.86
CA ASN A 166 -17.12 -7.35 31.96
C ASN A 166 -17.31 -6.37 33.14
N ASN A 167 -16.85 -5.12 33.02
CA ASN A 167 -16.96 -4.09 34.08
C ASN A 167 -16.48 -4.58 35.46
N GLN A 168 -15.57 -5.57 35.51
CA GLN A 168 -14.99 -6.05 36.74
C GLN A 168 -14.11 -4.95 37.35
N PRO A 169 -14.13 -4.75 38.65
CA PRO A 169 -13.22 -3.83 39.30
C PRO A 169 -11.77 -4.21 38.93
N PHE A 170 -10.99 -3.24 38.52
CA PHE A 170 -9.63 -3.41 38.03
C PHE A 170 -8.75 -3.96 39.19
N ASP A 171 -8.67 -5.29 39.29
CA ASP A 171 -7.81 -5.97 40.23
C ASP A 171 -6.49 -6.34 39.54
N LYS A 172 -5.43 -5.71 40.01
CA LYS A 172 -4.08 -5.89 39.45
C LYS A 172 -3.59 -7.35 39.59
N GLU A 173 -4.01 -8.06 40.64
CA GLU A 173 -3.60 -9.46 40.86
C GLU A 173 -4.33 -10.40 39.90
N VAL A 174 -5.60 -10.15 39.62
CA VAL A 174 -6.39 -10.90 38.63
C VAL A 174 -5.79 -10.70 37.23
N LEU A 175 -5.48 -9.45 36.84
CA LEU A 175 -4.84 -9.14 35.55
C LEU A 175 -3.50 -9.86 35.38
N ILE A 176 -2.66 -9.83 36.43
CA ILE A 176 -1.35 -10.50 36.38
C ILE A 176 -1.53 -12.02 36.23
N THR A 177 -2.48 -12.60 36.92
CA THR A 177 -2.75 -14.05 36.87
C THR A 177 -3.29 -14.47 35.50
N GLU A 178 -4.20 -13.69 34.91
CA GLU A 178 -4.75 -13.97 33.59
C GLU A 178 -3.72 -13.77 32.47
N VAL A 179 -2.93 -12.68 32.52
CA VAL A 179 -1.82 -12.47 31.57
C VAL A 179 -0.76 -13.56 31.68
N GLN A 180 -0.47 -14.03 32.90
CA GLN A 180 0.46 -15.16 33.11
C GLN A 180 -0.12 -16.50 32.64
N SER A 181 -1.43 -16.73 32.80
CA SER A 181 -2.09 -17.95 32.33
C SER A 181 -2.27 -18.00 30.81
N ALA A 182 -2.41 -16.84 30.16
CA ALA A 182 -2.51 -16.74 28.71
C ALA A 182 -1.19 -17.12 27.99
N GLY A 183 -0.08 -17.20 28.72
CA GLY A 183 1.23 -17.54 28.18
C GLY A 183 1.88 -16.43 27.35
N PRO A 184 3.13 -16.64 26.90
CA PRO A 184 3.90 -15.62 26.17
C PRO A 184 3.50 -15.47 24.69
N GLN A 185 2.40 -16.09 24.25
CA GLN A 185 1.98 -16.06 22.85
C GLN A 185 1.37 -14.69 22.54
N ILE A 186 2.06 -13.91 21.72
CA ILE A 186 1.58 -12.61 21.23
C ILE A 186 0.53 -12.81 20.14
N LEU A 187 0.66 -13.84 19.31
CA LEU A 187 -0.24 -14.21 18.22
C LEU A 187 -0.81 -15.59 18.47
N GLN A 188 -2.09 -15.75 18.24
CA GLN A 188 -2.80 -17.03 18.34
C GLN A 188 -3.66 -17.24 17.07
N LEU A 189 -4.02 -18.49 16.79
CA LEU A 189 -4.97 -18.80 15.73
C LEU A 189 -6.38 -18.44 16.18
N GLY A 190 -7.10 -17.76 15.31
CA GLY A 190 -8.52 -17.48 15.50
C GLY A 190 -9.37 -18.75 15.44
N SER A 191 -10.58 -18.66 15.96
CA SER A 191 -11.51 -19.79 15.96
C SER A 191 -12.19 -19.96 14.62
N ILE A 192 -11.99 -21.11 13.96
CA ILE A 192 -12.68 -21.48 12.70
C ILE A 192 -14.21 -21.58 12.90
N SER A 193 -14.68 -21.75 14.13
CA SER A 193 -16.10 -21.73 14.44
C SER A 193 -16.76 -20.35 14.30
N ASN A 194 -15.95 -19.28 14.23
CA ASN A 194 -16.44 -17.94 13.91
C ASN A 194 -16.80 -17.87 12.41
N PRO A 195 -18.05 -17.53 12.04
CA PRO A 195 -18.47 -17.42 10.63
C PRO A 195 -17.62 -16.46 9.80
N SER A 196 -17.11 -15.38 10.40
CA SER A 196 -16.25 -14.41 9.72
C SER A 196 -14.91 -15.06 9.33
N VAL A 197 -14.27 -15.79 10.25
CA VAL A 197 -13.01 -16.54 10.00
C VAL A 197 -13.22 -17.61 8.92
N ALA A 198 -14.31 -18.39 9.05
CA ALA A 198 -14.63 -19.41 8.05
C ALA A 198 -14.84 -18.82 6.66
N LEU A 199 -15.56 -17.69 6.56
CA LEU A 199 -15.79 -16.98 5.31
C LEU A 199 -14.48 -16.47 4.71
N ALA A 200 -13.60 -15.89 5.52
CA ALA A 200 -12.30 -15.41 5.05
C ALA A 200 -11.42 -16.56 4.53
N ILE A 201 -11.40 -17.72 5.20
CA ILE A 201 -10.67 -18.90 4.74
C ILE A 201 -11.24 -19.40 3.40
N ILE A 202 -12.58 -19.49 3.27
CA ILE A 202 -13.25 -19.86 2.01
C ILE A 202 -12.86 -18.87 0.90
N GLY A 203 -12.90 -17.56 1.18
CA GLY A 203 -12.50 -16.50 0.26
C GLY A 203 -11.04 -16.63 -0.18
N PHE A 204 -10.12 -16.96 0.74
CA PHE A 204 -8.71 -17.16 0.42
C PHE A 204 -8.47 -18.39 -0.45
N ILE A 205 -9.14 -19.51 -0.15
CA ILE A 205 -9.09 -20.74 -0.98
C ILE A 205 -9.64 -20.44 -2.37
N LEU A 206 -10.81 -19.79 -2.46
CA LEU A 206 -11.43 -19.41 -3.72
C LEU A 206 -10.49 -18.53 -4.57
N LEU A 207 -9.92 -17.46 -3.95
CA LEU A 207 -8.97 -16.58 -4.60
C LEU A 207 -7.76 -17.36 -5.14
N THR A 208 -7.21 -18.25 -4.30
CA THR A 208 -6.08 -19.10 -4.70
C THR A 208 -6.41 -19.96 -5.90
N ILE A 209 -7.58 -20.60 -5.92
CA ILE A 209 -8.04 -21.41 -7.06
C ILE A 209 -8.18 -20.57 -8.33
N LEU A 210 -8.80 -19.40 -8.23
CA LEU A 210 -8.97 -18.48 -9.36
C LEU A 210 -7.63 -18.00 -9.91
N MET A 211 -6.68 -17.66 -9.04
CA MET A 211 -5.32 -17.21 -9.40
C MET A 211 -4.52 -18.33 -10.08
N VAL A 212 -4.52 -19.54 -9.50
CA VAL A 212 -3.81 -20.71 -10.07
C VAL A 212 -4.40 -21.09 -11.44
N LYS A 213 -5.71 -20.97 -11.61
CA LYS A 213 -6.39 -21.18 -12.91
C LYS A 213 -6.24 -20.00 -13.87
N LYS A 214 -5.51 -18.95 -13.47
CA LYS A 214 -5.31 -17.74 -14.29
C LYS A 214 -6.60 -17.09 -14.77
N VAL A 215 -7.66 -17.14 -13.95
CA VAL A 215 -8.94 -16.50 -14.27
C VAL A 215 -8.73 -14.98 -14.31
N PRO A 216 -9.15 -14.29 -15.39
CA PRO A 216 -9.08 -12.83 -15.45
C PRO A 216 -9.85 -12.20 -14.29
N ALA A 217 -9.31 -11.13 -13.69
CA ALA A 217 -9.93 -10.43 -12.58
C ALA A 217 -10.23 -11.32 -11.33
N ALA A 218 -9.38 -12.31 -11.06
CA ALA A 218 -9.56 -13.27 -9.96
C ALA A 218 -9.85 -12.59 -8.61
N MET A 219 -9.18 -11.48 -8.32
CA MET A 219 -9.35 -10.75 -7.06
C MET A 219 -10.77 -10.18 -6.90
N ILE A 220 -11.30 -9.51 -7.94
CA ILE A 220 -12.66 -8.96 -7.86
C ILE A 220 -13.72 -10.05 -7.82
N TRP A 221 -13.55 -11.14 -8.58
CA TRP A 221 -14.45 -12.29 -8.52
C TRP A 221 -14.44 -12.94 -7.13
N SER A 222 -13.26 -13.04 -6.50
CA SER A 222 -13.17 -13.55 -5.13
C SER A 222 -13.96 -12.69 -4.16
N VAL A 223 -13.85 -11.34 -4.22
CA VAL A 223 -14.63 -10.44 -3.37
C VAL A 223 -16.13 -10.67 -3.57
N VAL A 224 -16.58 -10.63 -4.83
CA VAL A 224 -18.02 -10.77 -5.14
C VAL A 224 -18.58 -12.10 -4.65
N ILE A 225 -17.92 -13.21 -5.00
CA ILE A 225 -18.39 -14.54 -4.62
C ILE A 225 -18.34 -14.72 -3.10
N THR A 226 -17.27 -14.30 -2.43
CA THR A 226 -17.15 -14.39 -0.96
C THR A 226 -18.22 -13.54 -0.27
N THR A 227 -18.50 -12.34 -0.77
CA THR A 227 -19.59 -11.49 -0.24
C THR A 227 -20.94 -12.18 -0.36
N ILE A 228 -21.23 -12.81 -1.50
CA ILE A 228 -22.48 -13.58 -1.71
C ILE A 228 -22.56 -14.78 -0.76
N ILE A 229 -21.46 -15.52 -0.57
CA ILE A 229 -21.40 -16.64 0.39
C ILE A 229 -21.61 -16.14 1.82
N GLY A 230 -21.17 -14.93 2.13
CA GLY A 230 -21.33 -14.32 3.46
C GLY A 230 -22.76 -14.04 3.86
N VAL A 231 -23.70 -13.90 2.90
CA VAL A 231 -25.12 -13.64 3.18
C VAL A 231 -25.78 -14.78 4.00
N PRO A 232 -25.75 -16.05 3.53
CA PRO A 232 -26.33 -17.16 4.32
C PRO A 232 -25.56 -17.44 5.63
N LEU A 233 -24.32 -17.00 5.76
CA LEU A 233 -23.52 -17.14 6.98
C LEU A 233 -23.80 -16.02 8.00
N GLY A 234 -24.60 -15.02 7.66
CA GLY A 234 -24.90 -13.87 8.51
C GLY A 234 -23.73 -12.90 8.71
N VAL A 235 -22.69 -12.99 7.86
CA VAL A 235 -21.51 -12.10 7.90
C VAL A 235 -21.68 -10.91 6.96
N THR A 236 -22.41 -11.09 5.86
CA THR A 236 -22.71 -10.01 4.92
C THR A 236 -24.10 -9.47 5.21
N GLU A 237 -24.17 -8.22 5.64
CA GLU A 237 -25.43 -7.52 5.88
C GLU A 237 -25.87 -6.81 4.60
N ILE A 238 -27.10 -7.08 4.17
CA ILE A 238 -27.71 -6.37 3.03
C ILE A 238 -28.55 -5.24 3.61
N PRO A 239 -28.24 -3.97 3.30
CA PRO A 239 -29.01 -2.85 3.81
C PRO A 239 -30.42 -2.83 3.21
N ASP A 240 -31.41 -2.48 4.02
CA ASP A 240 -32.83 -2.39 3.60
C ASP A 240 -33.08 -1.32 2.54
N SER A 241 -32.16 -0.34 2.43
CA SER A 241 -32.23 0.73 1.43
C SER A 241 -30.84 1.22 1.01
N TYR A 242 -30.69 1.48 -0.28
CA TYR A 242 -29.49 2.10 -0.82
C TYR A 242 -29.69 3.61 -0.94
N ASN A 243 -29.00 4.38 -0.11
CA ASN A 243 -29.14 5.83 -0.09
C ASN A 243 -28.04 6.51 -0.92
N PHE A 244 -28.38 6.92 -2.15
CA PHE A 244 -27.46 7.66 -3.00
C PHE A 244 -27.18 9.10 -2.51
N GLN A 245 -27.99 9.64 -1.59
CA GLN A 245 -27.81 10.99 -1.06
C GLN A 245 -26.65 11.10 -0.06
N GLU A 246 -26.20 9.98 0.50
CA GLU A 246 -25.06 9.94 1.40
C GLU A 246 -23.71 9.86 0.68
N LEU A 247 -23.71 9.82 -0.66
CA LEU A 247 -22.49 9.78 -1.45
C LEU A 247 -21.84 11.17 -1.48
N SER A 248 -21.00 11.44 -0.52
CA SER A 248 -20.26 12.70 -0.43
C SER A 248 -18.79 12.44 -0.15
N ILE A 249 -17.91 13.13 -0.84
CA ILE A 249 -16.48 13.18 -0.56
C ILE A 249 -16.15 14.20 0.54
N SER A 250 -17.08 15.11 0.85
CA SER A 250 -16.88 16.25 1.77
C SER A 250 -16.36 15.85 3.17
N PRO A 251 -16.78 14.71 3.78
CA PRO A 251 -16.28 14.32 5.09
C PRO A 251 -14.76 14.07 5.15
N THR A 252 -14.12 13.76 4.03
CA THR A 252 -12.68 13.45 3.98
C THR A 252 -11.87 14.42 3.12
N ALA A 253 -12.51 15.06 2.14
CA ALA A 253 -11.82 15.99 1.23
C ALA A 253 -11.43 17.29 1.95
N PHE A 254 -10.20 17.73 1.71
CA PHE A 254 -9.61 18.94 2.28
C PHE A 254 -9.58 19.02 3.81
N GLN A 255 -9.58 17.85 4.48
CA GLN A 255 -9.55 17.74 5.94
C GLN A 255 -8.12 17.63 6.52
N LEU A 256 -7.12 18.15 5.81
CA LEU A 256 -5.74 18.10 6.26
C LEU A 256 -5.51 19.03 7.47
N ASP A 257 -4.98 18.47 8.56
CA ASP A 257 -4.58 19.25 9.74
C ASP A 257 -3.05 19.46 9.78
N ILE A 258 -2.57 20.36 8.94
CA ILE A 258 -1.14 20.72 8.89
C ILE A 258 -0.74 21.47 10.15
N VAL A 259 -1.59 22.33 10.69
CA VAL A 259 -1.27 23.14 11.89
C VAL A 259 -1.15 22.25 13.12
N GLY A 260 -2.11 21.35 13.33
CA GLY A 260 -2.07 20.39 14.43
C GLY A 260 -0.91 19.40 14.33
N LEU A 261 -0.46 19.08 13.12
CA LEU A 261 0.70 18.22 12.90
C LEU A 261 2.00 18.82 13.52
N PHE A 262 2.17 20.12 13.44
CA PHE A 262 3.33 20.84 14.00
C PHE A 262 3.04 21.48 15.37
N SER A 263 2.00 21.03 16.06
CA SER A 263 1.69 21.50 17.42
C SER A 263 2.75 21.05 18.43
N ALA A 264 2.81 21.73 19.58
CA ALA A 264 3.80 21.46 20.64
C ALA A 264 3.72 20.04 21.24
N SER A 265 2.60 19.33 21.03
CA SER A 265 2.43 17.93 21.45
C SER A 265 3.23 16.94 20.58
N ASN A 266 3.61 17.32 19.37
CA ASN A 266 4.28 16.46 18.42
C ASN A 266 5.77 16.79 18.31
N SER A 267 6.62 15.77 18.35
CA SER A 267 8.05 15.98 18.08
C SER A 267 8.25 16.32 16.60
N ILE A 268 8.78 17.52 16.32
CA ILE A 268 9.09 17.98 14.94
C ILE A 268 10.00 16.97 14.23
N LEU A 269 10.97 16.38 14.93
CA LEU A 269 11.85 15.36 14.37
C LEU A 269 11.07 14.11 13.94
N SER A 270 10.12 13.67 14.77
CA SER A 270 9.26 12.52 14.42
C SER A 270 8.44 12.80 13.16
N VAL A 271 7.83 13.98 13.06
CA VAL A 271 7.07 14.41 11.87
C VAL A 271 7.95 14.39 10.61
N ILE A 272 9.15 14.99 10.68
CA ILE A 272 10.08 15.02 9.55
C ILE A 272 10.48 13.61 9.12
N VAL A 273 10.80 12.73 10.07
CA VAL A 273 11.21 11.35 9.79
C VAL A 273 10.07 10.58 9.15
N VAL A 274 8.83 10.76 9.60
CA VAL A 274 7.65 10.07 9.01
C VAL A 274 7.40 10.57 7.59
N ILE A 275 7.48 11.88 7.32
CA ILE A 275 7.33 12.45 5.97
C ILE A 275 8.41 11.89 5.03
N ILE A 276 9.69 11.88 5.47
CA ILE A 276 10.79 11.31 4.68
C ILE A 276 10.56 9.82 4.43
N SER A 277 10.10 9.07 5.43
CA SER A 277 9.81 7.65 5.29
C SER A 277 8.71 7.39 4.27
N PHE A 278 7.61 8.15 4.31
CA PHE A 278 6.55 8.08 3.30
C PHE A 278 7.09 8.35 1.90
N THR A 279 7.84 9.44 1.74
CA THR A 279 8.45 9.83 0.45
C THR A 279 9.38 8.74 -0.09
N LEU A 280 10.21 8.15 0.77
CA LEU A 280 11.14 7.08 0.36
C LEU A 280 10.40 5.80 -0.05
N VAL A 281 9.37 5.41 0.72
CA VAL A 281 8.57 4.21 0.41
C VAL A 281 7.86 4.41 -0.91
N ASP A 282 7.17 5.53 -1.09
CA ASP A 282 6.42 5.86 -2.31
C ASP A 282 7.34 5.89 -3.54
N LEU A 283 8.46 6.58 -3.44
CA LEU A 283 9.46 6.68 -4.51
C LEU A 283 10.04 5.31 -4.91
N LEU A 284 10.37 4.46 -3.94
CA LEU A 284 11.00 3.16 -4.21
C LEU A 284 9.98 2.14 -4.71
N ASP A 285 8.75 2.17 -4.20
CA ASP A 285 7.65 1.32 -4.65
C ASP A 285 7.28 1.65 -6.12
N THR A 286 7.06 2.93 -6.41
CA THR A 286 6.76 3.39 -7.77
C THR A 286 7.85 3.04 -8.76
N LEU A 287 9.13 3.24 -8.40
CA LEU A 287 10.24 2.87 -9.28
C LEU A 287 10.28 1.37 -9.56
N GLY A 288 10.15 0.55 -8.53
CA GLY A 288 10.14 -0.89 -8.65
C GLY A 288 9.00 -1.37 -9.55
N THR A 289 7.83 -0.78 -9.36
CA THR A 289 6.62 -1.11 -10.12
C THR A 289 6.71 -0.65 -11.58
N LEU A 290 7.18 0.57 -11.85
CA LEU A 290 7.37 1.10 -13.21
C LEU A 290 8.33 0.22 -14.01
N LEU A 291 9.52 -0.07 -13.47
CA LEU A 291 10.51 -0.91 -14.14
C LEU A 291 10.04 -2.35 -14.28
N GLY A 292 9.45 -2.92 -13.22
CA GLY A 292 8.94 -4.28 -13.23
C GLY A 292 7.78 -4.48 -14.22
N THR A 293 6.91 -3.48 -14.37
CA THR A 293 5.79 -3.52 -15.32
C THR A 293 6.26 -3.28 -16.75
N ALA A 294 7.15 -2.31 -16.96
CA ALA A 294 7.73 -1.99 -18.25
C ALA A 294 8.50 -3.18 -18.85
N SER A 295 9.24 -3.92 -18.01
CA SER A 295 9.98 -5.11 -18.45
C SER A 295 9.08 -6.22 -18.98
N LYS A 296 7.83 -6.35 -18.50
CA LYS A 296 6.86 -7.33 -18.99
C LYS A 296 6.35 -7.02 -20.40
N GLY A 297 6.53 -5.78 -20.86
CA GLY A 297 6.06 -5.31 -22.16
C GLY A 297 7.18 -4.94 -23.13
N ASP A 298 8.43 -5.28 -22.81
CA ASP A 298 9.61 -4.90 -23.58
C ASP A 298 9.67 -3.39 -23.86
N MET A 299 9.26 -2.57 -22.84
CA MET A 299 9.19 -1.12 -22.95
C MET A 299 10.47 -0.41 -22.46
N LEU A 300 11.45 -1.17 -21.98
CA LEU A 300 12.74 -0.64 -21.54
C LEU A 300 13.66 -0.45 -22.74
N ASP A 301 14.50 0.59 -22.69
CA ASP A 301 15.55 0.79 -23.66
C ASP A 301 16.71 -0.20 -23.48
N ASN A 302 17.72 -0.14 -24.35
CA ASN A 302 18.89 -1.03 -24.31
C ASN A 302 19.73 -0.87 -23.03
N GLU A 303 19.57 0.24 -22.31
CA GLU A 303 20.24 0.53 -21.04
C GLU A 303 19.39 0.10 -19.82
N GLY A 304 18.18 -0.43 -20.06
CA GLY A 304 17.24 -0.84 -19.03
C GLY A 304 16.43 0.30 -18.41
N ASN A 305 16.39 1.47 -19.04
CA ASN A 305 15.62 2.62 -18.58
C ASN A 305 14.24 2.65 -19.25
N LEU A 306 13.25 3.15 -18.52
CA LEU A 306 11.92 3.40 -19.05
C LEU A 306 11.86 4.78 -19.72
N PRO A 307 11.52 4.89 -21.01
CA PRO A 307 11.24 6.18 -21.64
C PRO A 307 10.17 6.97 -20.88
N ASN A 308 10.35 8.29 -20.75
CA ASN A 308 9.46 9.17 -19.99
C ASN A 308 9.32 8.87 -18.48
N MET A 309 10.27 8.18 -17.87
CA MET A 309 10.23 7.83 -16.46
C MET A 309 10.08 9.05 -15.56
N ASP A 310 10.74 10.18 -15.89
CA ASP A 310 10.62 11.42 -15.14
C ASP A 310 9.19 11.96 -15.12
N LYS A 311 8.47 11.84 -16.25
CA LYS A 311 7.07 12.24 -16.34
C LYS A 311 6.16 11.29 -15.57
N ALA A 312 6.47 9.99 -15.57
CA ALA A 312 5.73 9.00 -14.80
C ALA A 312 5.82 9.29 -13.30
N LEU A 313 7.02 9.60 -12.81
CA LEU A 313 7.24 9.93 -11.41
C LEU A 313 6.64 11.28 -11.00
N LEU A 314 6.59 12.26 -11.92
CA LEU A 314 5.84 13.51 -11.69
C LEU A 314 4.32 13.24 -11.62
N ALA A 315 3.80 12.36 -12.47
CA ALA A 315 2.39 11.95 -12.44
C ALA A 315 2.05 11.28 -11.09
N ASP A 316 2.92 10.40 -10.62
CA ASP A 316 2.78 9.69 -9.35
C ASP A 316 2.79 10.64 -8.13
N ALA A 317 3.81 11.51 -8.05
CA ALA A 317 3.90 12.50 -6.97
C ALA A 317 2.71 13.50 -6.98
N THR A 318 2.22 13.86 -8.17
CA THR A 318 1.02 14.69 -8.31
C THR A 318 -0.22 13.93 -7.83
N ALA A 319 -0.33 12.66 -8.18
CA ALA A 319 -1.45 11.81 -7.77
C ALA A 319 -1.50 11.61 -6.26
N THR A 320 -0.34 11.41 -5.61
CA THR A 320 -0.21 11.35 -4.14
C THR A 320 -0.66 12.65 -3.49
N THR A 321 -0.19 13.80 -4.00
CA THR A 321 -0.56 15.12 -3.48
C THR A 321 -2.06 15.39 -3.62
N VAL A 322 -2.63 15.10 -4.79
CA VAL A 322 -4.07 15.28 -5.04
C VAL A 322 -4.91 14.27 -4.26
N GLY A 323 -4.47 13.02 -4.17
CA GLY A 323 -5.14 11.96 -3.42
C GLY A 323 -5.32 12.31 -1.94
N SER A 324 -4.29 12.86 -1.31
CA SER A 324 -4.37 13.30 0.09
C SER A 324 -5.35 14.46 0.30
N LEU A 325 -5.44 15.40 -0.66
CA LEU A 325 -6.44 16.47 -0.64
C LEU A 325 -7.88 15.93 -0.79
N LEU A 326 -8.06 14.86 -1.54
CA LEU A 326 -9.36 14.21 -1.73
C LEU A 326 -9.75 13.31 -0.54
N GLY A 327 -8.84 13.02 0.39
CA GLY A 327 -9.12 12.20 1.57
C GLY A 327 -8.81 10.72 1.35
N THR A 328 -7.77 10.40 0.59
CA THR A 328 -7.18 9.07 0.51
C THR A 328 -5.68 9.13 0.79
N SER A 329 -5.04 7.99 1.01
CA SER A 329 -3.60 7.94 1.23
C SER A 329 -2.82 8.11 -0.08
N SER A 330 -1.51 7.85 -0.06
CA SER A 330 -0.62 7.97 -1.22
C SER A 330 -1.12 7.17 -2.42
N VAL A 331 -1.18 7.81 -3.59
CA VAL A 331 -1.58 7.21 -4.87
C VAL A 331 -0.32 6.87 -5.66
N THR A 332 -0.10 5.59 -5.94
CA THR A 332 1.12 5.09 -6.57
C THR A 332 0.82 4.20 -7.78
N THR A 333 1.83 3.92 -8.59
CA THR A 333 1.70 3.07 -9.78
C THR A 333 1.54 1.61 -9.40
N TYR A 334 0.58 0.91 -10.03
CA TYR A 334 0.21 -0.46 -9.70
C TYR A 334 0.90 -1.51 -10.59
N ILE A 335 1.40 -2.56 -9.96
CA ILE A 335 2.06 -3.69 -10.64
C ILE A 335 1.06 -4.51 -11.50
N GLU A 336 -0.22 -4.45 -11.17
CA GLU A 336 -1.35 -5.02 -11.93
C GLU A 336 -1.48 -4.40 -13.32
N SER A 337 -0.93 -3.21 -13.55
CA SER A 337 -0.80 -2.62 -14.89
C SER A 337 -0.06 -3.55 -15.85
N GLY A 338 0.79 -4.45 -15.32
CA GLY A 338 1.45 -5.49 -16.09
C GLY A 338 0.49 -6.44 -16.81
N ALA A 339 -0.71 -6.66 -16.29
CA ALA A 339 -1.73 -7.46 -16.95
C ALA A 339 -2.22 -6.80 -18.25
N GLY A 340 -2.48 -5.48 -18.21
CA GLY A 340 -2.83 -4.71 -19.38
C GLY A 340 -1.69 -4.60 -20.39
N VAL A 341 -0.45 -4.44 -19.90
CA VAL A 341 0.75 -4.42 -20.75
C VAL A 341 0.93 -5.76 -21.48
N ILE A 342 0.76 -6.89 -20.77
CA ILE A 342 0.77 -8.24 -21.37
C ILE A 342 -0.38 -8.42 -22.36
N ALA A 343 -1.54 -7.82 -22.10
CA ALA A 343 -2.70 -7.85 -23.01
C ALA A 343 -2.51 -6.95 -24.26
N GLY A 344 -1.39 -6.26 -24.40
CA GLY A 344 -1.03 -5.45 -25.56
C GLY A 344 -1.13 -3.94 -25.37
N GLY A 345 -1.33 -3.45 -24.16
CA GLY A 345 -1.24 -2.02 -23.82
C GLY A 345 0.20 -1.50 -23.97
N ARG A 346 0.36 -0.41 -24.71
CA ARG A 346 1.67 0.18 -25.02
C ARG A 346 1.70 1.68 -24.81
N THR A 347 0.55 2.32 -24.75
CA THR A 347 0.43 3.77 -24.77
C THR A 347 -0.46 4.28 -23.65
N GLY A 348 -0.45 5.61 -23.45
CA GLY A 348 -1.32 6.26 -22.48
C GLY A 348 -2.83 6.09 -22.72
N LEU A 349 -3.24 5.56 -23.88
CA LEU A 349 -4.65 5.30 -24.15
C LEU A 349 -5.18 4.14 -23.26
N THR A 350 -4.33 3.16 -22.93
CA THR A 350 -4.61 2.13 -21.92
C THR A 350 -4.95 2.77 -20.57
N SER A 351 -4.11 3.69 -20.11
CA SER A 351 -4.33 4.42 -18.84
C SER A 351 -5.58 5.30 -18.89
N LEU A 352 -5.84 6.00 -20.02
CA LEU A 352 -7.08 6.75 -20.17
C LEU A 352 -8.31 5.88 -20.00
N THR A 353 -8.32 4.70 -20.61
CA THR A 353 -9.44 3.76 -20.49
C THR A 353 -9.61 3.33 -19.02
N THR A 354 -8.53 2.97 -18.35
CA THR A 354 -8.55 2.57 -16.93
C THR A 354 -9.03 3.71 -16.03
N GLY A 355 -8.55 4.94 -16.26
CA GLY A 355 -8.94 6.09 -15.47
C GLY A 355 -10.44 6.42 -15.60
N VAL A 356 -10.99 6.34 -16.81
CA VAL A 356 -12.44 6.52 -17.03
C VAL A 356 -13.25 5.42 -16.34
N LEU A 357 -12.77 4.18 -16.33
CA LEU A 357 -13.44 3.08 -15.63
C LEU A 357 -13.43 3.26 -14.11
N PHE A 358 -12.37 3.85 -13.53
CA PHE A 358 -12.37 4.23 -12.12
C PHE A 358 -13.41 5.30 -11.79
N LEU A 359 -13.61 6.31 -12.66
CA LEU A 359 -14.72 7.25 -12.49
C LEU A 359 -16.08 6.57 -12.56
N ALA A 360 -16.26 5.66 -13.52
CA ALA A 360 -17.49 4.90 -13.63
C ALA A 360 -17.75 4.01 -12.39
N ALA A 361 -16.71 3.53 -11.72
CA ALA A 361 -16.83 2.73 -10.51
C ALA A 361 -17.44 3.49 -9.31
N ILE A 362 -17.51 4.83 -9.34
CA ILE A 362 -18.18 5.63 -8.31
C ILE A 362 -19.66 5.22 -8.18
N PHE A 363 -20.31 4.82 -9.28
CA PHE A 363 -21.69 4.35 -9.25
C PHE A 363 -21.87 3.03 -8.48
N LEU A 364 -20.78 2.31 -8.15
CA LEU A 364 -20.81 1.14 -7.28
C LEU A 364 -20.76 1.49 -5.79
N ALA A 365 -20.57 2.75 -5.41
CA ALA A 365 -20.41 3.18 -4.03
C ALA A 365 -21.56 2.73 -3.09
N PRO A 366 -22.87 2.74 -3.50
CA PRO A 366 -23.93 2.27 -2.63
C PRO A 366 -23.83 0.78 -2.27
N ILE A 367 -23.21 -0.01 -3.15
CA ILE A 367 -23.04 -1.46 -2.97
C ILE A 367 -21.72 -1.77 -2.23
N ALA A 368 -20.79 -0.83 -2.24
CA ALA A 368 -19.46 -1.06 -1.70
C ALA A 368 -19.45 -1.34 -0.19
N GLY A 369 -20.36 -0.71 0.56
CA GLY A 369 -20.52 -0.94 2.00
C GLY A 369 -21.05 -2.32 2.37
N VAL A 370 -21.59 -3.08 1.42
CA VAL A 370 -22.08 -4.46 1.63
C VAL A 370 -20.91 -5.46 1.71
N VAL A 371 -19.75 -5.11 1.17
CA VAL A 371 -18.58 -6.01 1.14
C VAL A 371 -17.97 -6.16 2.53
N PRO A 372 -18.06 -7.35 3.17
CA PRO A 372 -17.52 -7.53 4.52
C PRO A 372 -15.97 -7.58 4.49
N VAL A 373 -15.37 -7.24 5.62
CA VAL A 373 -13.90 -7.29 5.79
C VAL A 373 -13.38 -8.71 5.51
N ALA A 374 -14.13 -9.74 5.87
CA ALA A 374 -13.81 -11.14 5.58
C ALA A 374 -13.67 -11.44 4.07
N ALA A 375 -14.29 -10.66 3.18
CA ALA A 375 -14.14 -10.82 1.73
C ALA A 375 -12.95 -10.03 1.15
N THR A 376 -12.53 -8.94 1.81
CA THR A 376 -11.40 -8.13 1.35
C THR A 376 -10.05 -8.58 1.92
N SER A 377 -10.04 -9.15 3.14
CA SER A 377 -8.83 -9.63 3.82
C SER A 377 -8.04 -10.69 3.04
N PRO A 378 -8.65 -11.67 2.36
CA PRO A 378 -7.94 -12.63 1.50
C PRO A 378 -7.10 -11.96 0.41
N ILE A 379 -7.52 -10.80 -0.08
CA ILE A 379 -6.75 -10.06 -1.10
C ILE A 379 -5.47 -9.49 -0.50
N LEU A 380 -5.55 -8.94 0.74
CA LEU A 380 -4.37 -8.43 1.43
C LEU A 380 -3.31 -9.53 1.61
N ILE A 381 -3.74 -10.72 2.02
CA ILE A 381 -2.85 -11.88 2.15
C ILE A 381 -2.22 -12.22 0.80
N MET A 382 -3.02 -12.30 -0.26
CA MET A 382 -2.55 -12.65 -1.60
C MET A 382 -1.59 -11.60 -2.17
N VAL A 383 -1.90 -10.32 -2.04
CA VAL A 383 -1.01 -9.23 -2.47
C VAL A 383 0.32 -9.30 -1.72
N GLY A 384 0.27 -9.53 -0.41
CA GLY A 384 1.48 -9.74 0.39
C GLY A 384 2.34 -10.89 -0.13
N ILE A 385 1.72 -12.04 -0.47
CA ILE A 385 2.41 -13.18 -1.06
C ILE A 385 3.05 -12.82 -2.41
N LEU A 386 2.34 -12.11 -3.28
CA LEU A 386 2.87 -11.71 -4.59
C LEU A 386 4.07 -10.77 -4.47
N MET A 387 4.06 -9.87 -3.48
CA MET A 387 5.17 -8.97 -3.21
C MET A 387 6.45 -9.68 -2.71
N MET A 388 6.33 -10.90 -2.17
CA MET A 388 7.48 -11.72 -1.75
C MET A 388 8.39 -12.13 -2.91
N GLU A 389 7.99 -11.98 -4.16
CA GLU A 389 8.81 -12.32 -5.33
C GLU A 389 10.16 -11.57 -5.34
N GLY A 390 10.22 -10.37 -4.76
CA GLY A 390 11.44 -9.56 -4.65
C GLY A 390 12.59 -10.27 -3.91
N VAL A 391 12.31 -11.21 -3.02
CA VAL A 391 13.32 -11.99 -2.28
C VAL A 391 14.25 -12.75 -3.22
N LYS A 392 13.76 -13.22 -4.37
CA LYS A 392 14.56 -13.96 -5.37
C LYS A 392 15.74 -13.13 -5.93
N LYS A 393 15.68 -11.81 -5.83
CA LYS A 393 16.72 -10.89 -6.32
C LYS A 393 17.78 -10.55 -5.26
N ILE A 394 17.64 -11.10 -4.04
CA ILE A 394 18.55 -10.85 -2.92
C ILE A 394 19.47 -12.05 -2.77
N ASP A 395 20.78 -11.80 -2.86
CA ASP A 395 21.81 -12.82 -2.63
C ASP A 395 21.99 -13.08 -1.12
N LEU A 396 21.19 -14.01 -0.59
CA LEU A 396 21.23 -14.37 0.82
C LEU A 396 22.47 -15.21 1.22
N SER A 397 23.33 -15.61 0.27
CA SER A 397 24.56 -16.32 0.58
C SER A 397 25.64 -15.40 1.18
N ARG A 398 25.52 -14.10 0.94
CA ARG A 398 26.44 -13.06 1.42
C ARG A 398 25.86 -12.38 2.65
N LEU A 399 26.53 -12.53 3.81
CA LEU A 399 26.04 -12.03 5.10
C LEU A 399 25.84 -10.50 5.12
N GLU A 400 26.71 -9.76 4.44
CA GLU A 400 26.60 -8.30 4.31
C GLU A 400 25.37 -7.83 3.50
N VAL A 401 24.78 -8.71 2.70
CA VAL A 401 23.53 -8.52 1.97
C VAL A 401 22.35 -9.11 2.75
N ALA A 402 22.52 -10.33 3.26
CA ALA A 402 21.46 -11.09 3.90
C ALA A 402 20.98 -10.42 5.20
N ILE A 403 21.91 -10.04 6.10
CA ILE A 403 21.56 -9.49 7.41
C ILE A 403 20.70 -8.21 7.27
N PRO A 404 21.13 -7.14 6.58
CA PRO A 404 20.31 -5.94 6.49
C PRO A 404 19.02 -6.17 5.73
N SER A 405 18.99 -7.04 4.69
CA SER A 405 17.78 -7.35 3.94
C SER A 405 16.75 -8.11 4.76
N VAL A 406 17.17 -9.17 5.46
CA VAL A 406 16.26 -9.99 6.25
C VAL A 406 15.73 -9.21 7.45
N VAL A 407 16.60 -8.44 8.13
CA VAL A 407 16.15 -7.58 9.24
C VAL A 407 15.17 -6.52 8.76
N LEU A 408 15.40 -5.88 7.60
CA LEU A 408 14.45 -4.95 6.99
C LEU A 408 13.08 -5.63 6.79
N ILE A 409 13.06 -6.81 6.18
CA ILE A 409 11.84 -7.56 5.88
C ILE A 409 11.09 -7.94 7.17
N MET A 410 11.81 -8.42 8.19
CA MET A 410 11.21 -8.88 9.44
C MET A 410 10.73 -7.74 10.33
N MET A 411 11.49 -6.62 10.38
CA MET A 411 11.14 -5.50 11.26
C MET A 411 9.86 -4.80 10.84
N MET A 412 9.47 -4.82 9.57
CA MET A 412 8.22 -4.20 9.12
C MET A 412 6.97 -4.80 9.80
N PRO A 413 6.70 -6.11 9.69
CA PRO A 413 5.54 -6.71 10.36
C PRO A 413 5.68 -6.76 11.88
N PHE A 414 6.87 -7.04 12.42
CA PHE A 414 7.04 -7.20 13.86
C PHE A 414 6.97 -5.90 14.65
N THR A 415 7.25 -4.76 14.03
CA THR A 415 7.10 -3.44 14.64
C THR A 415 5.86 -2.70 14.16
N TYR A 416 5.03 -3.32 13.32
CA TYR A 416 3.91 -2.66 12.64
C TYR A 416 4.32 -1.34 11.97
N SER A 417 5.55 -1.27 11.43
CA SER A 417 6.10 -0.03 10.88
C SER A 417 7.06 -0.28 9.72
N ILE A 418 6.66 0.15 8.53
CA ILE A 418 7.51 0.12 7.33
C ILE A 418 8.76 0.98 7.55
N ALA A 419 8.60 2.15 8.18
CA ALA A 419 9.70 3.05 8.47
C ALA A 419 10.77 2.41 9.35
N ASN A 420 10.37 1.64 10.36
CA ASN A 420 11.31 0.92 11.22
C ASN A 420 12.10 -0.13 10.43
N GLY A 421 11.44 -0.90 9.55
CA GLY A 421 12.14 -1.85 8.70
C GLY A 421 13.21 -1.21 7.85
N ILE A 422 12.87 -0.14 7.15
CA ILE A 422 13.83 0.62 6.32
C ILE A 422 14.97 1.18 7.16
N ALA A 423 14.66 1.77 8.31
CA ALA A 423 15.64 2.34 9.21
C ALA A 423 16.65 1.30 9.69
N PHE A 424 16.18 0.15 10.21
CA PHE A 424 17.07 -0.93 10.66
C PHE A 424 17.92 -1.50 9.53
N GLY A 425 17.32 -1.70 8.33
CA GLY A 425 18.07 -2.17 7.16
C GLY A 425 19.21 -1.22 6.76
N ILE A 426 18.94 0.08 6.70
CA ILE A 426 19.94 1.10 6.36
C ILE A 426 21.01 1.22 7.45
N ILE A 427 20.63 1.29 8.72
CA ILE A 427 21.57 1.40 9.85
C ILE A 427 22.51 0.19 9.87
N LEU A 428 21.98 -1.04 9.78
CA LEU A 428 22.79 -2.25 9.77
C LEU A 428 23.73 -2.32 8.58
N TYR A 429 23.26 -1.94 7.39
CA TYR A 429 24.13 -1.88 6.23
C TYR A 429 25.31 -0.93 6.45
N VAL A 430 25.07 0.29 6.92
CA VAL A 430 26.11 1.27 7.19
C VAL A 430 27.11 0.75 8.22
N ILE A 431 26.63 0.13 9.31
CA ILE A 431 27.49 -0.48 10.35
C ILE A 431 28.36 -1.59 9.76
N ILE A 432 27.79 -2.53 9.00
CA ILE A 432 28.52 -3.64 8.39
C ILE A 432 29.62 -3.13 7.45
N MET A 433 29.32 -2.13 6.61
CA MET A 433 30.30 -1.55 5.68
C MET A 433 31.44 -0.82 6.42
N ILE A 434 31.15 -0.20 7.55
CA ILE A 434 32.17 0.43 8.41
C ILE A 434 33.08 -0.65 9.02
N VAL A 435 32.50 -1.73 9.54
CA VAL A 435 33.24 -2.86 10.19
C VAL A 435 34.12 -3.58 9.16
N GLN A 436 33.65 -3.75 7.93
CA GLN A 436 34.42 -4.33 6.82
C GLN A 436 35.53 -3.41 6.27
N GLY A 437 35.61 -2.16 6.76
CA GLY A 437 36.59 -1.18 6.26
C GLY A 437 36.27 -0.61 4.87
N GLN A 438 35.07 -0.88 4.36
CA GLN A 438 34.63 -0.47 3.01
C GLN A 438 33.95 0.91 3.02
N ARG A 439 34.40 1.83 3.86
CA ARG A 439 33.82 3.18 4.05
C ARG A 439 33.67 4.00 2.78
N ARG A 440 34.53 3.77 1.79
CA ARG A 440 34.49 4.46 0.49
C ARG A 440 33.28 4.09 -0.38
N GLN A 441 32.62 2.97 -0.09
CA GLN A 441 31.45 2.52 -0.82
C GLN A 441 30.14 3.06 -0.21
N ILE A 442 30.21 3.68 0.97
CA ILE A 442 29.03 4.25 1.63
C ILE A 442 28.79 5.66 1.08
N ASN A 443 27.63 5.85 0.45
CA ASN A 443 27.22 7.18 0.00
C ASN A 443 26.86 8.07 1.21
N THR A 444 27.25 9.36 1.13
CA THR A 444 26.97 10.34 2.19
C THR A 444 25.49 10.45 2.53
N VAL A 445 24.59 10.34 1.53
CA VAL A 445 23.14 10.37 1.74
C VAL A 445 22.68 9.23 2.66
N LEU A 446 23.24 8.03 2.49
CA LEU A 446 22.95 6.87 3.34
C LEU A 446 23.39 7.07 4.79
N VAL A 447 24.56 7.68 4.98
CA VAL A 447 25.06 8.02 6.33
C VAL A 447 24.15 9.03 7.00
N VAL A 448 23.72 10.06 6.27
CA VAL A 448 22.79 11.07 6.80
C VAL A 448 21.45 10.43 7.19
N LEU A 449 20.90 9.56 6.34
CA LEU A 449 19.65 8.84 6.64
C LEU A 449 19.81 7.93 7.87
N ALA A 450 20.92 7.17 7.96
CA ALA A 450 21.19 6.31 9.12
C ALA A 450 21.29 7.13 10.42
N LEU A 451 21.97 8.28 10.38
CA LEU A 451 22.06 9.18 11.53
C LEU A 451 20.71 9.77 11.93
N LEU A 452 19.88 10.19 10.97
CA LEU A 452 18.53 10.69 11.24
C LEU A 452 17.66 9.62 11.90
N PHE A 453 17.70 8.38 11.41
CA PHE A 453 16.97 7.27 12.02
C PHE A 453 17.49 6.92 13.42
N MET A 454 18.81 6.88 13.63
CA MET A 454 19.39 6.67 14.95
C MET A 454 18.98 7.78 15.94
N LEU A 455 19.02 9.04 15.51
CA LEU A 455 18.60 10.18 16.33
C LEU A 455 17.13 10.07 16.75
N LYS A 456 16.25 9.64 15.82
CA LYS A 456 14.85 9.36 16.14
C LYS A 456 14.72 8.36 17.29
N TYR A 457 15.44 7.22 17.24
CA TYR A 457 15.34 6.18 18.27
C TYR A 457 16.02 6.57 19.60
N MET A 458 16.91 7.55 19.60
CA MET A 458 17.53 8.05 20.84
C MET A 458 16.70 9.13 21.53
N LEU A 459 15.79 9.80 20.80
CA LEU A 459 15.00 10.93 21.30
C LEU A 459 13.53 10.56 21.57
N VAL A 460 13.08 9.39 21.13
CA VAL A 460 11.77 8.79 21.39
C VAL A 460 11.95 7.66 22.39
#